data_249a4e65b4d6c7021865f0f2b514158a
#
_entry.id   249a4e65b4d6c7021865f0f2b514158a
#
_cell.length_a   1.000
_cell.length_b   1.000
_cell.length_c   1.000
_cell.angle_alpha   90.00
_cell.angle_beta   90.00
_cell.angle_gamma   90.00
#
_symmetry.space_group_name_H-M   'P 1'
#
loop_
_entity.id
_entity.type
_entity.pdbx_description
1 polymer ?
#
loop_
_entity_poly.entity_id
_entity_poly.type
_entity_poly.pdbx_seq_one_letter_code
_entity_poly.pdbx_strand_id
1 'polypeptide(L)'
;MLHQDDEKEKFIFDIFNPMELDDVITTHKKVTALGKEAECKKLRNALIILDDVADDPRIARNEKQIHELYFRGRHHKLSVLISAQRYRSIAPQIRTQCTALFVFRLRSHLELEAVLEEVSATYDKKTIAGFYREATEEPYSFLYIRLEAKKPEDIFWERFEYRLLP
;
A
#
# COMPACT_ATOMS: atom_id res chain seq x y z
N MET A 1 0.82 -0.97 22.64
CA MET A 1 0.22 -2.20 23.21
C MET A 1 -1.26 -2.13 22.85
N LEU A 2 -1.68 -2.83 21.80
CA LEU A 2 -3.08 -2.94 21.42
C LEU A 2 -3.69 -4.04 22.30
N HIS A 3 -4.69 -3.68 23.08
CA HIS A 3 -5.38 -4.61 23.96
C HIS A 3 -6.10 -5.68 23.14
N GLN A 4 -5.73 -6.92 23.41
CA GLN A 4 -6.41 -8.15 23.02
C GLN A 4 -7.47 -8.43 24.09
N ASP A 5 -8.61 -7.76 24.02
CA ASP A 5 -9.77 -8.11 24.84
C ASP A 5 -11.00 -8.08 23.95
N ASP A 6 -11.35 -9.24 23.47
CA ASP A 6 -12.68 -9.80 23.27
C ASP A 6 -12.63 -10.90 22.20
N GLU A 7 -12.96 -12.12 22.58
CA GLU A 7 -13.04 -13.31 21.71
C GLU A 7 -14.04 -13.18 20.53
N LYS A 8 -14.66 -12.03 20.32
CA LYS A 8 -15.71 -11.83 19.32
C LYS A 8 -15.27 -11.09 18.05
N GLU A 9 -14.17 -10.34 18.08
CA GLU A 9 -13.72 -9.60 16.89
C GLU A 9 -12.18 -9.69 16.77
N LYS A 10 -11.70 -10.66 16.01
CA LYS A 10 -10.26 -10.78 15.72
C LYS A 10 -9.89 -9.84 14.56
N PHE A 11 -9.21 -8.73 14.85
CA PHE A 11 -8.71 -7.78 13.85
C PHE A 11 -7.24 -7.97 13.49
N ILE A 12 -6.51 -8.80 14.25
CA ILE A 12 -5.09 -9.09 14.05
C ILE A 12 -4.94 -10.60 13.84
N PHE A 13 -4.28 -10.95 12.76
CA PHE A 13 -4.02 -12.32 12.34
C PHE A 13 -2.52 -12.55 12.26
N ASP A 14 -2.00 -13.56 12.94
CA ASP A 14 -0.56 -13.84 13.03
C ASP A 14 -0.01 -14.51 11.76
N ILE A 15 -0.89 -15.13 10.97
CA ILE A 15 -0.53 -15.88 9.77
C ILE A 15 -1.46 -15.44 8.62
N PHE A 16 -0.87 -15.22 7.45
CA PHE A 16 -1.66 -14.95 6.25
C PHE A 16 -2.50 -16.16 5.85
N ASN A 17 -3.82 -16.02 5.96
CA ASN A 17 -4.80 -17.02 5.55
C ASN A 17 -5.75 -16.43 4.49
N PRO A 18 -5.69 -16.90 3.22
CA PRO A 18 -6.55 -16.41 2.16
C PRO A 18 -8.05 -16.56 2.45
N MET A 19 -8.45 -17.59 3.18
CA MET A 19 -9.87 -17.81 3.51
C MET A 19 -10.37 -16.75 4.51
N GLU A 20 -9.61 -16.47 5.54
CA GLU A 20 -9.94 -15.42 6.52
C GLU A 20 -9.98 -14.04 5.85
N LEU A 21 -9.05 -13.77 4.92
CA LEU A 21 -9.06 -12.55 4.14
C LEU A 21 -10.33 -12.43 3.27
N ASP A 22 -10.74 -13.53 2.62
CA ASP A 22 -11.96 -13.56 1.81
C ASP A 22 -13.21 -13.32 2.64
N ASP A 23 -13.27 -13.89 3.85
CA ASP A 23 -14.37 -13.68 4.79
C ASP A 23 -14.47 -12.21 5.23
N VAL A 24 -13.35 -11.56 5.53
CA VAL A 24 -13.29 -10.12 5.86
C VAL A 24 -13.78 -9.29 4.68
N ILE A 25 -13.27 -9.55 3.48
CA ILE A 25 -13.66 -8.84 2.26
C ILE A 25 -15.17 -9.01 1.99
N THR A 26 -15.65 -10.23 2.05
CA THR A 26 -17.05 -10.57 1.76
C THR A 26 -17.99 -9.93 2.77
N THR A 27 -17.65 -9.99 4.05
CA THR A 27 -18.43 -9.35 5.12
C THR A 27 -18.48 -7.84 4.93
N HIS A 28 -17.34 -7.19 4.65
CA HIS A 28 -17.32 -5.75 4.42
C HIS A 28 -18.12 -5.33 3.17
N LYS A 29 -18.06 -6.10 2.09
CA LYS A 29 -18.88 -5.89 0.89
C LYS A 29 -20.39 -5.93 1.20
N LYS A 30 -20.84 -6.92 1.99
CA LYS A 30 -22.23 -7.02 2.45
C LYS A 30 -22.64 -5.81 3.27
N VAL A 31 -21.84 -5.42 4.25
CA VAL A 31 -22.09 -4.23 5.09
C VAL A 31 -22.18 -2.95 4.23
N THR A 32 -21.29 -2.81 3.26
CA THR A 32 -21.28 -1.64 2.36
C THR A 32 -22.51 -1.62 1.45
N ALA A 33 -22.94 -2.79 0.94
CA ALA A 33 -24.14 -2.90 0.11
C ALA A 33 -25.41 -2.52 0.91
N LEU A 34 -25.59 -3.12 2.09
CA LEU A 34 -26.71 -2.81 2.99
C LEU A 34 -26.72 -1.31 3.37
N GLY A 35 -25.55 -0.72 3.64
CA GLY A 35 -25.45 0.70 3.93
C GLY A 35 -25.88 1.59 2.75
N LYS A 36 -25.61 1.19 1.51
CA LYS A 36 -26.06 1.89 0.30
C LYS A 36 -27.58 1.78 0.12
N GLU A 37 -28.13 0.57 0.28
CA GLU A 37 -29.58 0.33 0.19
C GLU A 37 -30.36 1.11 1.27
N ALA A 38 -29.80 1.24 2.47
CA ALA A 38 -30.37 2.01 3.57
C ALA A 38 -30.10 3.52 3.47
N GLU A 39 -29.54 4.01 2.35
CA GLU A 39 -29.17 5.42 2.12
C GLU A 39 -28.32 6.02 3.26
N CYS A 40 -27.44 5.22 3.85
CA CYS A 40 -26.58 5.66 4.93
C CYS A 40 -25.65 6.79 4.45
N LYS A 41 -25.72 7.96 5.10
CA LYS A 41 -24.88 9.14 4.76
C LYS A 41 -23.39 8.88 4.90
N LYS A 42 -22.99 7.94 5.78
CA LYS A 42 -21.58 7.57 6.00
C LYS A 42 -21.43 6.05 5.89
N LEU A 43 -20.87 5.61 4.78
CA LEU A 43 -20.39 4.23 4.65
C LEU A 43 -19.07 4.08 5.41
N ARG A 44 -18.88 2.98 6.11
CA ARG A 44 -17.62 2.66 6.79
C ARG A 44 -16.55 2.33 5.78
N ASN A 45 -15.34 2.86 6.00
CA ASN A 45 -14.13 2.45 5.29
C ASN A 45 -13.42 1.40 6.14
N ALA A 46 -12.75 0.46 5.49
CA ALA A 46 -11.86 -0.46 6.16
C ALA A 46 -10.45 -0.39 5.53
N LEU A 47 -9.43 -0.60 6.34
CA LEU A 47 -8.03 -0.69 5.93
C LEU A 47 -7.54 -2.11 6.24
N ILE A 48 -7.02 -2.78 5.22
CA ILE A 48 -6.35 -4.07 5.34
C ILE A 48 -4.85 -3.81 5.28
N ILE A 49 -4.13 -4.23 6.31
CA ILE A 49 -2.67 -4.13 6.37
C ILE A 49 -2.10 -5.54 6.22
N LEU A 50 -1.28 -5.75 5.20
CA LEU A 50 -0.56 -6.98 4.92
C LEU A 50 0.91 -6.73 5.24
N ASP A 51 1.34 -7.13 6.44
CA ASP A 51 2.69 -6.87 6.92
C ASP A 51 3.60 -8.07 6.68
N ASP A 52 4.75 -7.83 6.04
CA ASP A 52 5.82 -8.80 5.73
C ASP A 52 5.34 -10.07 5.01
N VAL A 53 4.26 -9.96 4.24
CA VAL A 53 3.67 -11.10 3.51
C VAL A 53 4.08 -11.15 2.02
N ALA A 54 4.90 -10.22 1.57
CA ALA A 54 5.27 -10.10 0.14
C ALA A 54 6.10 -11.29 -0.37
N ASP A 55 6.79 -12.00 0.52
CA ASP A 55 7.51 -13.22 0.19
C ASP A 55 6.62 -14.47 0.22
N ASP A 56 5.34 -14.35 0.62
CA ASP A 56 4.39 -15.46 0.55
C ASP A 56 4.12 -15.81 -0.92
N PRO A 57 4.35 -17.08 -1.33
CA PRO A 57 4.16 -17.49 -2.72
C PRO A 57 2.75 -17.23 -3.25
N ARG A 58 1.75 -17.16 -2.37
CA ARG A 58 0.36 -16.90 -2.75
C ARG A 58 0.17 -15.45 -3.18
N ILE A 59 0.81 -14.50 -2.50
CA ILE A 59 0.81 -13.09 -2.91
C ILE A 59 1.65 -12.89 -4.17
N ALA A 60 2.82 -13.50 -4.24
CA ALA A 60 3.70 -13.44 -5.42
C ALA A 60 3.05 -14.04 -6.67
N ARG A 61 2.20 -15.04 -6.52
CA ARG A 61 1.44 -15.68 -7.63
C ARG A 61 0.14 -14.98 -7.97
N ASN A 62 -0.09 -13.78 -7.45
CA ASN A 62 -1.32 -13.02 -7.74
C ASN A 62 -2.60 -13.75 -7.33
N GLU A 63 -2.67 -14.19 -6.08
CA GLU A 63 -3.90 -14.78 -5.55
C GLU A 63 -5.11 -13.89 -5.83
N LYS A 64 -6.20 -14.52 -6.22
CA LYS A 64 -7.43 -13.86 -6.68
C LYS A 64 -7.93 -12.78 -5.71
N GLN A 65 -7.87 -13.05 -4.41
CA GLN A 65 -8.32 -12.13 -3.37
C GLN A 65 -7.47 -10.86 -3.32
N ILE A 66 -6.15 -10.99 -3.41
CA ILE A 66 -5.22 -9.86 -3.42
C ILE A 66 -5.44 -9.00 -4.68
N HIS A 67 -5.59 -9.63 -5.83
CA HIS A 67 -5.96 -8.93 -7.06
C HIS A 67 -7.26 -8.15 -6.90
N GLU A 68 -8.29 -8.79 -6.38
CA GLU A 68 -9.60 -8.15 -6.22
C GLU A 68 -9.52 -6.93 -5.28
N LEU A 69 -8.73 -7.01 -4.21
CA LEU A 69 -8.49 -5.89 -3.30
C LEU A 69 -7.87 -4.69 -4.02
N TYR A 70 -6.82 -4.90 -4.78
CA TYR A 70 -6.12 -3.81 -5.47
C TYR A 70 -6.91 -3.20 -6.62
N PHE A 71 -7.61 -4.02 -7.40
CA PHE A 71 -8.37 -3.55 -8.56
C PHE A 71 -9.75 -3.02 -8.20
N ARG A 72 -10.41 -3.58 -7.18
CA ARG A 72 -11.81 -3.30 -6.87
C ARG A 72 -12.07 -2.81 -5.45
N GLY A 73 -11.09 -2.88 -4.55
CA GLY A 73 -11.26 -2.53 -3.13
C GLY A 73 -11.88 -1.16 -2.92
N ARG A 74 -11.43 -0.15 -3.66
CA ARG A 74 -11.97 1.22 -3.56
C ARG A 74 -13.47 1.32 -3.84
N HIS A 75 -14.03 0.47 -4.72
CA HIS A 75 -15.48 0.45 -4.98
C HIS A 75 -16.28 -0.05 -3.78
N HIS A 76 -15.62 -0.79 -2.91
CA HIS A 76 -16.18 -1.34 -1.68
C HIS A 76 -15.69 -0.61 -0.42
N LYS A 77 -15.05 0.56 -0.57
CA LYS A 77 -14.49 1.32 0.56
C LYS A 77 -13.42 0.54 1.35
N LEU A 78 -12.69 -0.31 0.66
CA LEU A 78 -11.52 -1.02 1.18
C LEU A 78 -10.24 -0.34 0.71
N SER A 79 -9.36 -0.02 1.65
CA SER A 79 -7.99 0.41 1.39
C SER A 79 -7.04 -0.72 1.77
N VAL A 80 -5.92 -0.83 1.07
CA VAL A 80 -4.92 -1.88 1.31
C VAL A 80 -3.55 -1.24 1.45
N LEU A 81 -2.81 -1.68 2.46
CA LEU A 81 -1.40 -1.35 2.65
C LEU A 81 -0.61 -2.66 2.69
N ILE A 82 0.42 -2.77 1.84
CA ILE A 82 1.37 -3.88 1.88
C ILE A 82 2.72 -3.36 2.34
N SER A 83 3.30 -4.01 3.34
CA SER A 83 4.70 -3.87 3.73
C SER A 83 5.52 -4.99 3.08
N ALA A 84 6.68 -4.64 2.53
CA ALA A 84 7.59 -5.59 1.91
C ALA A 84 9.04 -5.17 2.09
N GLN A 85 9.92 -6.13 2.35
CA GLN A 85 11.35 -5.90 2.44
C GLN A 85 12.00 -5.75 1.05
N ARG A 86 11.38 -6.32 0.02
CA ARG A 86 11.84 -6.26 -1.37
C ARG A 86 10.72 -5.75 -2.27
N TYR A 87 10.96 -4.62 -2.93
CA TYR A 87 9.99 -4.03 -3.86
C TYR A 87 9.63 -5.00 -5.01
N ARG A 88 10.64 -5.72 -5.51
CA ARG A 88 10.48 -6.66 -6.62
C ARG A 88 9.72 -7.93 -6.26
N SER A 89 9.53 -8.23 -4.97
CA SER A 89 8.70 -9.36 -4.54
C SER A 89 7.20 -9.08 -4.72
N ILE A 90 6.80 -7.80 -4.79
CA ILE A 90 5.42 -7.42 -5.10
C ILE A 90 5.19 -7.55 -6.61
N ALA A 91 4.15 -8.28 -6.99
CA ALA A 91 3.82 -8.49 -8.40
C ALA A 91 3.61 -7.16 -9.16
N PRO A 92 4.13 -7.01 -10.40
CA PRO A 92 4.02 -5.77 -11.18
C PRO A 92 2.59 -5.26 -11.32
N GLN A 93 1.63 -6.16 -11.48
CA GLN A 93 0.20 -5.83 -11.60
C GLN A 93 -0.34 -5.15 -10.33
N ILE A 94 0.17 -5.51 -9.15
CA ILE A 94 -0.20 -4.89 -7.88
C ILE A 94 0.48 -3.52 -7.78
N ARG A 95 1.78 -3.43 -8.08
CA ARG A 95 2.54 -2.18 -8.03
C ARG A 95 1.92 -1.08 -8.90
N THR A 96 1.48 -1.43 -10.12
CA THR A 96 0.83 -0.47 -11.04
C THR A 96 -0.53 0.03 -10.54
N GLN A 97 -1.15 -0.61 -9.55
CA GLN A 97 -2.40 -0.17 -8.94
C GLN A 97 -2.18 0.61 -7.63
N CYS A 98 -0.94 0.74 -7.18
CA CYS A 98 -0.64 1.54 -6.01
C CYS A 98 -0.94 3.01 -6.26
N THR A 99 -1.52 3.69 -5.28
CA THR A 99 -1.77 5.13 -5.29
C THR A 99 -0.67 5.91 -4.59
N ALA A 100 0.09 5.22 -3.75
CA ALA A 100 1.19 5.78 -2.99
C ALA A 100 2.26 4.73 -2.68
N LEU A 101 3.51 5.18 -2.59
CA LEU A 101 4.64 4.38 -2.10
C LEU A 101 5.30 5.09 -0.92
N PHE A 102 5.73 4.31 0.06
CA PHE A 102 6.54 4.74 1.20
C PHE A 102 7.86 4.00 1.12
N VAL A 103 8.89 4.68 0.64
CA VAL A 103 10.20 4.06 0.37
C VAL A 103 11.17 4.43 1.47
N PHE A 104 11.38 3.51 2.41
CA PHE A 104 12.38 3.62 3.45
C PHE A 104 13.79 3.35 2.89
N ARG A 105 14.82 3.54 3.71
CA ARG A 105 16.21 3.27 3.31
C ARG A 105 16.39 1.80 2.91
N LEU A 106 16.60 1.58 1.62
CA LEU A 106 16.84 0.26 1.04
C LEU A 106 18.31 -0.12 1.15
N ARG A 107 18.58 -1.40 1.42
CA ARG A 107 19.95 -1.95 1.48
C ARG A 107 20.47 -2.38 0.10
N SER A 108 19.57 -2.71 -0.81
CA SER A 108 19.89 -3.23 -2.13
C SER A 108 19.79 -2.15 -3.19
N HIS A 109 20.85 -1.94 -3.95
CA HIS A 109 20.85 -1.05 -5.11
C HIS A 109 19.85 -1.52 -6.18
N LEU A 110 19.70 -2.82 -6.38
CA LEU A 110 18.76 -3.38 -7.36
C LEU A 110 17.30 -3.08 -7.00
N GLU A 111 16.97 -3.06 -5.72
CA GLU A 111 15.61 -2.67 -5.26
C GLU A 111 15.37 -1.18 -5.46
N LEU A 112 16.37 -0.34 -5.17
CA LEU A 112 16.28 1.10 -5.42
C LEU A 112 16.12 1.39 -6.91
N GLU A 113 16.93 0.77 -7.77
CA GLU A 113 16.82 0.95 -9.22
C GLU A 113 15.43 0.57 -9.74
N ALA A 114 14.83 -0.51 -9.23
CA ALA A 114 13.49 -0.92 -9.62
C ALA A 114 12.43 0.14 -9.25
N VAL A 115 12.53 0.74 -8.06
CA VAL A 115 11.64 1.84 -7.66
C VAL A 115 11.86 3.06 -8.57
N LEU A 116 13.12 3.50 -8.73
CA LEU A 116 13.44 4.67 -9.55
C LEU A 116 12.97 4.51 -11.00
N GLU A 117 13.09 3.32 -11.56
CA GLU A 117 12.66 3.04 -12.92
C GLU A 117 11.14 3.18 -13.08
N GLU A 118 10.39 2.64 -12.13
CA GLU A 118 8.94 2.61 -12.19
C GLU A 118 8.30 3.99 -11.97
N VAL A 119 8.97 4.89 -11.21
CA VAL A 119 8.45 6.24 -10.91
C VAL A 119 9.09 7.37 -11.71
N SER A 120 9.94 7.05 -12.69
CA SER A 120 10.70 8.02 -13.48
C SER A 120 9.93 8.68 -14.64
N ALA A 121 8.60 8.65 -14.61
CA ALA A 121 7.78 9.24 -15.66
C ALA A 121 7.82 10.78 -15.69
N THR A 122 8.01 11.41 -14.53
CA THR A 122 7.93 12.89 -14.39
C THR A 122 9.31 13.54 -14.29
N TYR A 123 10.23 12.94 -13.55
CA TYR A 123 11.60 13.42 -13.39
C TYR A 123 12.57 12.29 -13.74
N ASP A 124 13.79 12.68 -14.14
CA ASP A 124 14.83 11.69 -14.41
C ASP A 124 15.28 10.93 -13.14
N LYS A 125 15.82 9.75 -13.36
CA LYS A 125 16.26 8.86 -12.26
C LYS A 125 17.26 9.52 -11.31
N LYS A 126 18.13 10.41 -11.81
CA LYS A 126 19.16 11.08 -11.00
C LYS A 126 18.52 12.06 -10.02
N THR A 127 17.54 12.82 -10.47
CA THR A 127 16.76 13.74 -9.65
C THR A 127 16.00 12.98 -8.57
N ILE A 128 15.29 11.90 -8.92
CA ILE A 128 14.54 11.09 -7.94
C ILE A 128 15.47 10.40 -6.96
N ALA A 129 16.66 9.95 -7.39
CA ALA A 129 17.67 9.41 -6.50
C ALA A 129 18.22 10.47 -5.53
N GLY A 130 18.23 11.75 -5.92
CA GLY A 130 18.50 12.87 -5.03
C GLY A 130 17.43 12.98 -3.93
N PHE A 131 16.16 13.04 -4.32
CA PHE A 131 15.03 13.06 -3.41
C PHE A 131 15.03 11.88 -2.42
N TYR A 132 15.31 10.68 -2.93
CA TYR A 132 15.39 9.50 -2.08
C TYR A 132 16.50 9.61 -1.03
N ARG A 133 17.69 10.09 -1.39
CA ARG A 133 18.79 10.26 -0.43
C ARG A 133 18.45 11.26 0.65
N GLU A 134 17.89 12.42 0.26
CA GLU A 134 17.43 13.46 1.17
C GLU A 134 16.36 12.92 2.13
N ALA A 135 15.29 12.36 1.58
CA ALA A 135 14.15 11.86 2.38
C ALA A 135 14.47 10.67 3.30
N THR A 136 15.57 9.95 3.04
CA THR A 136 15.98 8.79 3.85
C THR A 136 17.29 9.03 4.64
N GLU A 137 17.75 10.28 4.76
CA GLU A 137 18.97 10.60 5.50
C GLU A 137 18.84 10.26 6.97
N GLU A 138 17.73 10.66 7.57
CA GLU A 138 17.45 10.39 8.98
C GLU A 138 16.91 8.96 9.22
N PRO A 139 17.17 8.36 10.37
CA PRO A 139 16.59 7.09 10.76
C PRO A 139 15.05 7.17 10.76
N TYR A 140 14.39 6.11 10.26
CA TYR A 140 12.93 5.98 10.18
C TYR A 140 12.24 6.99 9.24
N SER A 141 12.99 7.82 8.54
CA SER A 141 12.47 8.69 7.49
C SER A 141 12.26 7.91 6.18
N PHE A 142 11.40 8.43 5.32
CA PHE A 142 11.04 7.77 4.06
C PHE A 142 10.69 8.79 2.97
N LEU A 143 10.92 8.39 1.74
CA LEU A 143 10.39 9.07 0.56
C LEU A 143 8.93 8.66 0.37
N TYR A 144 8.02 9.62 0.47
CA TYR A 144 6.62 9.44 0.12
C TYR A 144 6.40 9.84 -1.33
N ILE A 145 5.88 8.91 -2.14
CA ILE A 145 5.60 9.11 -3.56
C ILE A 145 4.09 9.01 -3.76
N ARG A 146 3.47 10.12 -4.13
CA ARG A 146 2.05 10.22 -4.37
C ARG A 146 1.76 10.02 -5.86
N LEU A 147 1.48 8.78 -6.26
CA LEU A 147 1.32 8.38 -7.67
C LEU A 147 0.05 8.95 -8.32
N GLU A 148 -0.96 9.31 -7.54
CA GLU A 148 -2.21 9.95 -8.04
C GLU A 148 -2.12 11.49 -8.06
N ALA A 149 -0.97 12.09 -7.79
CA ALA A 149 -0.83 13.54 -7.80
C ALA A 149 -1.08 14.09 -9.21
N LYS A 150 -1.88 15.15 -9.29
CA LYS A 150 -2.21 15.81 -10.57
C LYS A 150 -1.11 16.72 -11.08
N LYS A 151 -0.27 17.20 -10.16
CA LYS A 151 0.82 18.13 -10.47
C LYS A 151 2.16 17.49 -10.14
N PRO A 152 3.19 17.68 -10.97
CA PRO A 152 4.53 17.14 -10.73
C PRO A 152 5.10 17.50 -9.35
N GLU A 153 4.89 18.75 -8.90
CA GLU A 153 5.37 19.26 -7.63
C GLU A 153 4.72 18.60 -6.40
N ASP A 154 3.65 17.83 -6.58
CA ASP A 154 2.92 17.16 -5.50
C ASP A 154 3.23 15.67 -5.42
N ILE A 155 4.16 15.14 -6.23
CA ILE A 155 4.44 13.72 -6.32
C ILE A 155 5.39 13.26 -5.21
N PHE A 156 6.50 13.98 -4.99
CA PHE A 156 7.58 13.54 -4.11
C PHE A 156 7.65 14.37 -2.83
N TRP A 157 7.74 13.67 -1.69
CA TRP A 157 7.75 14.28 -0.37
C TRP A 157 8.73 13.57 0.56
N GLU A 158 9.38 14.36 1.41
CA GLU A 158 10.02 13.83 2.60
C GLU A 158 8.94 13.62 3.65
N ARG A 159 8.74 12.35 4.03
CA ARG A 159 7.61 11.95 4.90
C ARG A 159 6.28 12.51 4.37
N PHE A 160 5.53 13.23 5.16
CA PHE A 160 4.31 13.96 4.75
C PHE A 160 4.45 15.46 4.89
N GLU A 161 5.66 15.96 5.14
CA GLU A 161 5.90 17.30 5.62
C GLU A 161 6.42 18.23 4.53
N TYR A 162 7.46 17.81 3.80
CA TYR A 162 8.15 18.65 2.85
C TYR A 162 8.08 18.12 1.43
N ARG A 163 7.73 19.01 0.49
CA ARG A 163 7.79 18.70 -0.95
C ARG A 163 9.23 18.71 -1.43
N LEU A 164 9.59 17.72 -2.22
CA LEU A 164 10.88 17.63 -2.87
C LEU A 164 10.74 18.10 -4.31
N LEU A 165 11.51 19.13 -4.63
CA LEU A 165 11.51 19.78 -5.96
C LEU A 165 12.92 19.74 -6.55
N PRO A 166 13.08 19.64 -7.91
CA PRO A 166 14.38 19.61 -8.57
C PRO A 166 15.13 20.94 -8.43
#